data_f372d621ca0e223a86afaf92f2456c6e
#
_entry.id   f372d621ca0e223a86afaf92f2456c6e
#
_cell.length_a   1.000
_cell.length_b   1.000
_cell.length_c   1.000
_cell.angle_alpha   90.00
_cell.angle_beta   90.00
_cell.angle_gamma   90.00
#
_symmetry.space_group_name_H-M   'P 1'
#
loop_
_entity.id
_entity.type
_entity.pdbx_description
1 polymer ?
#
loop_
_entity_poly.entity_id
_entity_poly.type
_entity_poly.pdbx_seq_one_letter_code
_entity_poly.pdbx_strand_id
1 'polypeptide(L)'
;MNEQPQNSQMIRGARCVLGPQETTHALVHIAGGRITRILSSLDGSSGLQSDWEQIDLNGFLLLPGLVNAHDHLEFALFPRLGSPPYRNYIEWGDDIHNRFPETIAKHRAVPRDLRLWWGGIRNLLAGVTTVGHHNPLWPELQRDDFPVRVVREYGWGHSLALGGDLHQARAATPDGRPFIVHACEGVDELARAELWGLEQLGLMDQSAVLVHGLAIDREGIALMRDRRASLIVCPSSNNFLFGRLPDLSLLSGVEQLALGNDSPLTAEGDLLDEIRFAMRYCGVSALSAYQMVTAVPASILRLSDAEGSIRESGFADVIAVRDNGGSPAERLQSMSMADVEFVMIGGRVQLVSEALMERVPFSQTQGLEPLLIDGTTRWLRAPVSALLEKTEEILGKGKARLGNRRVLIPAAAETEHAV
;
A
#
# COMPACT_ATOMS: atom_id res chain seq x y z
N MET A 1 30.95 23.02 17.53
CA MET A 1 31.16 22.11 16.40
C MET A 1 29.78 21.56 16.06
N ASN A 2 29.20 22.03 14.95
CA ASN A 2 27.92 21.49 14.49
C ASN A 2 28.22 20.10 13.94
N GLU A 3 27.75 19.05 14.61
CA GLU A 3 27.65 17.73 14.02
C GLU A 3 26.73 17.85 12.80
N GLN A 4 27.32 17.72 11.61
CA GLN A 4 26.52 17.60 10.40
C GLN A 4 25.67 16.32 10.55
N PRO A 5 24.34 16.37 10.37
CA PRO A 5 23.54 15.18 10.39
C PRO A 5 24.00 14.27 9.25
N GLN A 6 24.48 13.07 9.59
CA GLN A 6 24.79 12.02 8.63
C GLN A 6 23.58 11.84 7.69
N ASN A 7 23.78 11.90 6.36
CA ASN A 7 22.81 11.77 5.27
C ASN A 7 21.84 12.95 5.07
N SER A 8 22.38 14.15 4.87
CA SER A 8 21.56 15.28 4.37
C SER A 8 21.39 15.19 2.86
N GLN A 9 20.15 15.25 2.39
CA GLN A 9 19.77 15.09 0.99
C GLN A 9 18.84 16.22 0.56
N MET A 10 18.83 16.50 -0.73
CA MET A 10 17.95 17.49 -1.34
C MET A 10 17.34 16.95 -2.63
N ILE A 11 16.01 16.91 -2.69
CA ILE A 11 15.29 16.68 -3.94
C ILE A 11 15.07 18.03 -4.60
N ARG A 12 15.42 18.12 -5.89
CA ARG A 12 15.28 19.33 -6.71
C ARG A 12 14.59 19.07 -8.03
N GLY A 13 14.04 20.14 -8.61
CA GLY A 13 13.48 20.12 -9.97
C GLY A 13 12.08 19.52 -10.09
N ALA A 14 11.56 18.87 -9.05
CA ALA A 14 10.23 18.30 -9.07
C ALA A 14 9.13 19.35 -8.86
N ARG A 15 7.96 19.09 -9.42
CA ARG A 15 6.71 19.73 -9.00
C ARG A 15 6.18 18.94 -7.79
N CYS A 16 6.30 19.55 -6.60
CA CYS A 16 5.96 18.92 -5.32
C CYS A 16 4.47 19.09 -5.01
N VAL A 17 3.85 18.02 -4.55
CA VAL A 17 2.43 17.97 -4.19
C VAL A 17 2.26 18.35 -2.71
N LEU A 18 1.49 19.40 -2.45
CA LEU A 18 1.12 19.83 -1.10
C LEU A 18 -0.32 19.43 -0.74
N GLY A 19 -1.10 19.02 -1.71
CA GLY A 19 -2.48 18.59 -1.57
C GLY A 19 -3.02 17.97 -2.86
N PRO A 20 -4.24 17.47 -2.86
CA PRO A 20 -4.82 16.74 -4.02
C PRO A 20 -4.95 17.60 -5.29
N GLN A 21 -4.96 18.93 -5.14
CA GLN A 21 -5.04 19.91 -6.23
C GLN A 21 -3.95 20.98 -6.13
N GLU A 22 -3.09 20.91 -5.14
CA GLU A 22 -2.08 21.93 -4.83
C GLU A 22 -0.68 21.40 -5.09
N THR A 23 0.09 22.15 -5.87
CA THR A 23 1.48 21.82 -6.18
C THR A 23 2.35 23.06 -6.20
N THR A 24 3.65 22.89 -5.95
CA THR A 24 4.66 23.92 -6.09
C THR A 24 5.97 23.35 -6.64
N HIS A 25 6.73 24.14 -7.39
CA HIS A 25 8.12 23.78 -7.67
C HIS A 25 8.95 24.08 -6.43
N ALA A 26 9.54 23.06 -5.83
CA ALA A 26 10.23 23.20 -4.56
C ALA A 26 11.55 22.44 -4.51
N LEU A 27 12.42 22.91 -3.63
CA LEU A 27 13.54 22.17 -3.09
C LEU A 27 13.06 21.49 -1.80
N VAL A 28 13.18 20.16 -1.71
CA VAL A 28 12.79 19.41 -0.52
C VAL A 28 14.05 18.95 0.20
N HIS A 29 14.30 19.51 1.36
CA HIS A 29 15.45 19.18 2.21
C HIS A 29 15.08 18.02 3.13
N ILE A 30 15.96 17.02 3.20
CA ILE A 30 15.76 15.79 3.97
C ILE A 30 16.99 15.55 4.85
N ALA A 31 16.77 15.35 6.14
CA ALA A 31 17.81 14.96 7.09
C ALA A 31 17.23 14.02 8.13
N GLY A 32 17.98 12.98 8.53
CA GLY A 32 17.53 12.01 9.52
C GLY A 32 16.24 11.27 9.11
N GLY A 33 16.03 11.08 7.81
CA GLY A 33 14.84 10.42 7.28
C GLY A 33 13.57 11.27 7.24
N ARG A 34 13.67 12.56 7.57
CA ARG A 34 12.53 13.49 7.63
C ARG A 34 12.70 14.66 6.69
N ILE A 35 11.58 15.19 6.21
CA ILE A 35 11.54 16.46 5.47
C ILE A 35 11.77 17.58 6.46
N THR A 36 12.89 18.27 6.34
CA THR A 36 13.24 19.37 7.24
C THR A 36 12.76 20.73 6.73
N ARG A 37 12.72 20.93 5.40
CA ARG A 37 12.23 22.16 4.78
C ARG A 37 11.68 21.89 3.38
N ILE A 38 10.69 22.68 3.00
CA ILE A 38 10.16 22.76 1.63
C ILE A 38 10.28 24.22 1.19
N LEU A 39 11.21 24.50 0.28
CA LEU A 39 11.50 25.85 -0.19
C LEU A 39 10.97 26.03 -1.61
N SER A 40 10.14 27.04 -1.83
CA SER A 40 9.71 27.39 -3.18
C SER A 40 10.92 27.76 -4.05
N SER A 41 10.98 27.24 -5.27
CA SER A 41 12.05 27.60 -6.22
C SER A 41 12.03 29.10 -6.63
N LEU A 42 10.95 29.81 -6.31
CA LEU A 42 10.81 31.25 -6.55
C LEU A 42 11.57 32.11 -5.50
N ASP A 43 11.93 31.50 -4.36
CA ASP A 43 12.59 32.25 -3.26
C ASP A 43 14.10 32.46 -3.45
N GLY A 44 14.63 32.17 -4.63
CA GLY A 44 16.02 32.39 -5.01
C GLY A 44 16.99 31.30 -4.50
N SER A 45 18.00 31.06 -5.32
CA SER A 45 19.01 29.97 -5.17
C SER A 45 19.96 30.07 -3.97
N SER A 46 19.65 30.85 -2.94
CA SER A 46 20.50 31.05 -1.76
C SER A 46 20.46 29.91 -0.73
N GLY A 47 19.72 28.83 -0.99
CA GLY A 47 19.59 27.67 -0.11
C GLY A 47 20.38 26.42 -0.51
N LEU A 48 21.22 26.49 -1.55
CA LEU A 48 22.05 25.37 -1.98
C LEU A 48 23.24 25.21 -1.01
N GLN A 49 23.12 24.33 -0.03
CA GLN A 49 24.27 23.83 0.70
C GLN A 49 25.02 22.86 -0.23
N SER A 50 26.27 23.21 -0.59
CA SER A 50 27.10 22.47 -1.55
C SER A 50 27.39 21.04 -1.14
N ASP A 51 27.20 20.69 0.14
CA ASP A 51 27.60 19.43 0.74
C ASP A 51 26.47 18.41 0.84
N TRP A 52 25.25 18.74 0.37
CA TRP A 52 24.11 17.84 0.40
C TRP A 52 24.05 16.97 -0.86
N GLU A 53 23.73 15.69 -0.68
CA GLU A 53 23.46 14.79 -1.80
C GLU A 53 22.22 15.27 -2.56
N GLN A 54 22.35 15.46 -3.87
CA GLN A 54 21.28 15.98 -4.70
C GLN A 54 20.60 14.87 -5.50
N ILE A 55 19.28 14.81 -5.43
CA ILE A 55 18.41 13.95 -6.24
C ILE A 55 17.69 14.86 -7.23
N ASP A 56 17.97 14.67 -8.54
CA ASP A 56 17.39 15.50 -9.60
C ASP A 56 16.12 14.84 -10.16
N LEU A 57 14.96 15.40 -9.80
CA LEU A 57 13.65 14.97 -10.29
C LEU A 57 13.01 16.00 -11.23
N ASN A 58 13.83 16.72 -12.01
CA ASN A 58 13.30 17.63 -13.03
C ASN A 58 12.45 16.88 -14.06
N GLY A 59 11.22 17.37 -14.31
CA GLY A 59 10.22 16.73 -15.16
C GLY A 59 9.36 15.68 -14.46
N PHE A 60 9.43 15.62 -13.11
CA PHE A 60 8.63 14.70 -12.31
C PHE A 60 7.67 15.45 -11.38
N LEU A 61 6.54 14.82 -11.13
CA LEU A 61 5.62 15.13 -10.05
C LEU A 61 6.02 14.32 -8.82
N LEU A 62 6.31 14.99 -7.71
CA LEU A 62 6.63 14.38 -6.42
C LEU A 62 5.35 14.30 -5.59
N LEU A 63 4.82 13.09 -5.46
CA LEU A 63 3.64 12.74 -4.68
C LEU A 63 4.04 12.23 -3.29
N PRO A 64 3.17 12.34 -2.27
CA PRO A 64 3.38 11.59 -1.05
C PRO A 64 3.35 10.08 -1.33
N GLY A 65 4.09 9.31 -0.55
CA GLY A 65 3.99 7.86 -0.56
C GLY A 65 2.56 7.42 -0.24
N LEU A 66 2.05 6.44 -0.98
CA LEU A 66 0.69 5.94 -0.77
C LEU A 66 0.61 5.10 0.50
N VAL A 67 -0.57 5.12 1.12
CA VAL A 67 -0.90 4.30 2.28
C VAL A 67 -1.94 3.26 1.87
N ASN A 68 -1.55 1.99 1.85
CA ASN A 68 -2.47 0.87 1.64
C ASN A 68 -3.11 0.51 2.99
N ALA A 69 -4.40 0.80 3.14
CA ALA A 69 -5.08 0.65 4.42
C ALA A 69 -5.26 -0.82 4.85
N HIS A 70 -5.28 -1.76 3.90
CA HIS A 70 -5.54 -3.17 4.16
C HIS A 70 -4.92 -4.07 3.09
N ASP A 71 -4.09 -5.02 3.53
CA ASP A 71 -3.44 -6.04 2.70
C ASP A 71 -3.10 -7.27 3.55
N HIS A 72 -3.04 -8.43 2.92
CA HIS A 72 -2.50 -9.68 3.48
C HIS A 72 -1.20 -10.04 2.76
N LEU A 73 -0.08 -9.50 3.23
CA LEU A 73 1.21 -9.54 2.54
C LEU A 73 1.70 -10.95 2.20
N GLU A 74 1.43 -11.94 3.07
CA GLU A 74 1.85 -13.33 2.86
C GLU A 74 1.15 -14.04 1.70
N PHE A 75 0.09 -13.46 1.14
CA PHE A 75 -0.62 -14.05 0.00
C PHE A 75 -0.20 -13.45 -1.35
N ALA A 76 0.82 -12.60 -1.39
CA ALA A 76 1.25 -11.89 -2.60
C ALA A 76 1.54 -12.78 -3.82
N LEU A 77 2.04 -13.99 -3.58
CA LEU A 77 2.35 -14.98 -4.63
C LEU A 77 1.17 -15.87 -5.05
N PHE A 78 0.05 -15.81 -4.31
CA PHE A 78 -1.10 -16.66 -4.62
C PHE A 78 -1.84 -16.17 -5.85
N PRO A 79 -2.36 -17.10 -6.66
CA PRO A 79 -3.32 -16.75 -7.69
C PRO A 79 -4.68 -16.44 -7.05
N ARG A 80 -5.57 -15.80 -7.80
CA ARG A 80 -6.96 -15.69 -7.42
C ARG A 80 -7.60 -17.06 -7.31
N LEU A 81 -8.29 -17.35 -6.20
CA LEU A 81 -8.91 -18.63 -5.92
C LEU A 81 -10.40 -18.50 -5.64
N GLY A 82 -11.16 -19.43 -6.20
CA GLY A 82 -12.60 -19.55 -5.99
C GLY A 82 -13.38 -19.73 -7.29
N SER A 83 -14.67 -20.01 -7.13
CA SER A 83 -15.65 -20.15 -8.22
C SER A 83 -16.92 -19.34 -7.90
N PRO A 84 -16.78 -18.00 -7.77
CA PRO A 84 -17.87 -17.12 -7.36
C PRO A 84 -19.06 -17.15 -8.34
N PRO A 85 -20.24 -16.57 -7.96
CA PRO A 85 -20.43 -15.76 -6.76
C PRO A 85 -20.73 -16.57 -5.49
N TYR A 86 -20.30 -16.07 -4.34
CA TYR A 86 -20.61 -16.59 -3.01
C TYR A 86 -21.63 -15.69 -2.30
N ARG A 87 -22.22 -16.16 -1.19
CA ARG A 87 -23.09 -15.34 -0.37
C ARG A 87 -22.32 -14.55 0.71
N ASN A 88 -21.24 -15.16 1.22
CA ASN A 88 -20.36 -14.58 2.23
C ASN A 88 -18.95 -15.20 2.18
N TYR A 89 -18.02 -14.62 2.94
CA TYR A 89 -16.61 -15.05 2.99
C TYR A 89 -16.40 -16.47 3.54
N ILE A 90 -17.33 -17.00 4.36
CA ILE A 90 -17.24 -18.37 4.90
C ILE A 90 -17.42 -19.38 3.77
N GLU A 91 -18.42 -19.18 2.91
CA GLU A 91 -18.64 -20.03 1.73
C GLU A 91 -17.43 -20.03 0.79
N TRP A 92 -16.81 -18.86 0.59
CA TRP A 92 -15.58 -18.77 -0.19
C TRP A 92 -14.44 -19.55 0.46
N GLY A 93 -14.24 -19.38 1.77
CA GLY A 93 -13.20 -20.09 2.52
C GLY A 93 -13.36 -21.61 2.42
N ASP A 94 -14.58 -22.11 2.59
CA ASP A 94 -14.89 -23.54 2.43
C ASP A 94 -14.62 -24.04 1.01
N ASP A 95 -15.05 -23.27 -0.01
CA ASP A 95 -14.88 -23.64 -1.43
C ASP A 95 -13.39 -23.74 -1.80
N ILE A 96 -12.57 -22.75 -1.45
CA ILE A 96 -11.14 -22.77 -1.85
C ILE A 96 -10.37 -23.91 -1.17
N HIS A 97 -10.68 -24.23 0.08
CA HIS A 97 -10.03 -25.33 0.80
C HIS A 97 -10.47 -26.71 0.26
N ASN A 98 -11.71 -26.85 -0.19
CA ASN A 98 -12.22 -28.08 -0.76
C ASN A 98 -11.78 -28.30 -2.22
N ARG A 99 -11.73 -27.23 -3.04
CA ARG A 99 -11.51 -27.36 -4.49
C ARG A 99 -10.08 -27.07 -4.94
N PHE A 100 -9.31 -26.30 -4.18
CA PHE A 100 -7.96 -25.88 -4.55
C PHE A 100 -6.88 -26.25 -3.53
N PRO A 101 -6.99 -27.40 -2.79
CA PRO A 101 -6.05 -27.75 -1.72
C PRO A 101 -4.62 -27.90 -2.21
N GLU A 102 -4.42 -28.43 -3.43
CA GLU A 102 -3.09 -28.59 -4.03
C GLU A 102 -2.45 -27.24 -4.36
N THR A 103 -3.22 -26.30 -4.92
CA THR A 103 -2.73 -24.95 -5.21
C THR A 103 -2.36 -24.23 -3.93
N ILE A 104 -3.21 -24.32 -2.91
CA ILE A 104 -2.95 -23.72 -1.59
C ILE A 104 -1.69 -24.32 -0.98
N ALA A 105 -1.58 -25.67 -0.96
CA ALA A 105 -0.41 -26.36 -0.41
C ALA A 105 0.88 -25.98 -1.13
N LYS A 106 0.85 -25.90 -2.46
CA LYS A 106 2.02 -25.48 -3.28
C LYS A 106 2.49 -24.09 -2.93
N HIS A 107 1.59 -23.08 -2.83
CA HIS A 107 1.97 -21.71 -2.51
C HIS A 107 2.36 -21.55 -1.05
N ARG A 108 1.74 -22.30 -0.14
CA ARG A 108 2.14 -22.35 1.28
C ARG A 108 3.50 -23.01 1.50
N ALA A 109 3.96 -23.88 0.58
CA ALA A 109 5.29 -24.47 0.64
C ALA A 109 6.42 -23.43 0.43
N VAL A 110 6.12 -22.29 -0.24
CA VAL A 110 7.04 -21.14 -0.24
C VAL A 110 7.14 -20.61 1.19
N PRO A 111 8.34 -20.51 1.79
CA PRO A 111 8.54 -20.00 3.14
C PRO A 111 7.81 -18.67 3.37
N ARG A 112 7.22 -18.50 4.55
CA ARG A 112 6.40 -17.32 4.86
C ARG A 112 7.19 -16.02 4.75
N ASP A 113 8.44 -16.00 5.20
CA ASP A 113 9.34 -14.86 5.09
C ASP A 113 9.49 -14.39 3.63
N LEU A 114 9.70 -15.32 2.70
CA LEU A 114 9.77 -15.00 1.26
C LEU A 114 8.44 -14.43 0.75
N ARG A 115 7.31 -15.02 1.16
CA ARG A 115 5.98 -14.56 0.76
C ARG A 115 5.69 -13.14 1.27
N LEU A 116 6.09 -12.84 2.51
CA LEU A 116 5.98 -11.50 3.10
C LEU A 116 6.83 -10.48 2.34
N TRP A 117 8.08 -10.83 1.99
CA TRP A 117 8.95 -9.96 1.17
C TRP A 117 8.31 -9.64 -0.18
N TRP A 118 7.73 -10.62 -0.86
CA TRP A 118 7.02 -10.40 -2.10
C TRP A 118 5.78 -9.50 -1.92
N GLY A 119 5.11 -9.60 -0.78
CA GLY A 119 4.03 -8.67 -0.41
C GLY A 119 4.51 -7.23 -0.25
N GLY A 120 5.65 -7.04 0.41
CA GLY A 120 6.30 -5.74 0.52
C GLY A 120 6.72 -5.19 -0.85
N ILE A 121 7.31 -6.02 -1.71
CA ILE A 121 7.71 -5.63 -3.08
C ILE A 121 6.48 -5.26 -3.92
N ARG A 122 5.37 -6.00 -3.84
CA ARG A 122 4.12 -5.68 -4.53
C ARG A 122 3.63 -4.28 -4.18
N ASN A 123 3.63 -3.94 -2.91
CA ASN A 123 3.26 -2.62 -2.44
C ASN A 123 4.24 -1.54 -2.90
N LEU A 124 5.55 -1.77 -2.78
CA LEU A 124 6.60 -0.83 -3.21
C LEU A 124 6.48 -0.47 -4.70
N LEU A 125 6.25 -1.46 -5.56
CA LEU A 125 6.07 -1.26 -7.01
C LEU A 125 4.86 -0.36 -7.35
N ALA A 126 3.83 -0.36 -6.50
CA ALA A 126 2.66 0.50 -6.62
C ALA A 126 2.85 1.89 -5.97
N GLY A 127 4.05 2.22 -5.47
CA GLY A 127 4.30 3.48 -4.78
C GLY A 127 3.74 3.55 -3.36
N VAL A 128 3.35 2.41 -2.79
CA VAL A 128 2.95 2.32 -1.38
C VAL A 128 4.20 2.39 -0.51
N THR A 129 4.20 3.31 0.43
CA THR A 129 5.28 3.47 1.41
C THR A 129 4.90 2.93 2.78
N THR A 130 3.61 2.87 3.08
CA THR A 130 3.08 2.36 4.35
C THR A 130 1.90 1.43 4.10
N VAL A 131 1.88 0.27 4.76
CA VAL A 131 0.83 -0.74 4.60
C VAL A 131 0.26 -1.19 5.94
N GLY A 132 -1.07 -1.27 6.02
CA GLY A 132 -1.81 -1.94 7.08
C GLY A 132 -1.91 -3.43 6.76
N HIS A 133 -1.11 -4.25 7.46
CA HIS A 133 -1.13 -5.70 7.31
C HIS A 133 -2.18 -6.32 8.23
N HIS A 134 -3.07 -7.14 7.69
CA HIS A 134 -4.14 -7.77 8.48
C HIS A 134 -3.84 -9.25 8.70
N ASN A 135 -2.95 -9.53 9.62
CA ASN A 135 -2.58 -10.86 10.16
C ASN A 135 -1.53 -10.62 11.25
N PRO A 136 -0.98 -11.65 11.91
CA PRO A 136 0.05 -11.43 12.91
C PRO A 136 1.22 -10.59 12.41
N LEU A 137 1.66 -9.65 13.23
CA LEU A 137 2.84 -8.85 12.93
C LEU A 137 4.12 -9.70 13.11
N TRP A 138 4.46 -10.42 12.06
CA TRP A 138 5.63 -11.30 12.04
C TRP A 138 6.95 -10.51 12.18
N PRO A 139 8.02 -11.12 12.76
CA PRO A 139 9.31 -10.43 12.94
C PRO A 139 9.87 -9.83 11.64
N GLU A 140 9.65 -10.49 10.50
CA GLU A 140 10.10 -10.04 9.18
C GLU A 140 9.52 -8.68 8.81
N LEU A 141 8.27 -8.40 9.20
CA LEU A 141 7.57 -7.14 8.93
C LEU A 141 8.09 -5.96 9.78
N GLN A 142 8.87 -6.26 10.81
CA GLN A 142 9.44 -5.27 11.72
C GLN A 142 10.88 -4.89 11.39
N ARG A 143 11.47 -5.49 10.35
CA ARG A 143 12.85 -5.25 9.93
C ARG A 143 12.97 -3.87 9.28
N ASP A 144 14.10 -3.21 9.50
CA ASP A 144 14.40 -1.89 8.91
C ASP A 144 14.76 -1.96 7.41
N ASP A 145 15.08 -3.17 6.91
CA ASP A 145 15.36 -3.43 5.49
C ASP A 145 14.15 -3.98 4.73
N PHE A 146 12.99 -4.10 5.39
CA PHE A 146 11.76 -4.52 4.70
C PHE A 146 11.35 -3.48 3.65
N PRO A 147 10.82 -3.91 2.46
CA PRO A 147 10.62 -3.02 1.31
C PRO A 147 9.74 -1.79 1.57
N VAL A 148 8.76 -1.90 2.47
CA VAL A 148 7.82 -0.83 2.84
C VAL A 148 7.66 -0.75 4.35
N ARG A 149 7.20 0.39 4.86
CA ARG A 149 6.80 0.51 6.26
C ARG A 149 5.54 -0.30 6.51
N VAL A 150 5.54 -1.12 7.56
CA VAL A 150 4.34 -1.84 8.03
C VAL A 150 3.85 -1.18 9.31
N VAL A 151 2.54 -0.95 9.40
CA VAL A 151 1.91 -0.43 10.63
C VAL A 151 2.14 -1.43 11.77
N ARG A 152 2.69 -0.95 12.90
CA ARG A 152 3.11 -1.84 14.00
C ARG A 152 2.19 -1.80 15.22
N GLU A 153 1.47 -0.70 15.41
CA GLU A 153 0.65 -0.49 16.60
C GLU A 153 -0.83 -0.51 16.24
N TYR A 154 -1.43 -1.68 16.30
CA TYR A 154 -2.86 -1.91 16.06
C TYR A 154 -3.29 -3.21 16.76
N GLY A 155 -4.58 -3.34 17.00
CA GLY A 155 -5.22 -4.62 17.29
C GLY A 155 -5.92 -5.15 16.07
N TRP A 156 -6.10 -6.46 16.02
CA TRP A 156 -6.82 -7.07 14.92
C TRP A 156 -7.53 -8.36 15.35
N GLY A 157 -8.61 -8.65 14.66
CA GLY A 157 -9.26 -9.95 14.67
C GLY A 157 -9.67 -10.29 13.25
N HIS A 158 -9.72 -11.58 12.88
CA HIS A 158 -10.06 -11.91 11.50
C HIS A 158 -11.47 -11.40 11.16
N SER A 159 -12.48 -11.95 11.80
CA SER A 159 -13.90 -11.62 11.60
C SER A 159 -14.71 -12.18 12.77
N LEU A 160 -15.99 -11.91 12.82
CA LEU A 160 -16.86 -12.43 13.89
C LEU A 160 -16.90 -13.97 13.91
N ALA A 161 -16.92 -14.61 12.74
CA ALA A 161 -16.98 -16.07 12.64
C ALA A 161 -15.61 -16.76 12.77
N LEU A 162 -14.52 -16.12 12.32
CA LEU A 162 -13.19 -16.72 12.23
C LEU A 162 -12.15 -16.02 13.11
N GLY A 163 -12.54 -15.01 13.87
CA GLY A 163 -11.62 -14.15 14.63
C GLY A 163 -11.17 -14.70 15.99
N GLY A 164 -11.66 -15.86 16.41
CA GLY A 164 -11.39 -16.36 17.76
C GLY A 164 -12.03 -15.48 18.84
N ASP A 165 -11.31 -15.20 19.93
CA ASP A 165 -11.79 -14.32 20.98
C ASP A 165 -11.51 -12.83 20.63
N LEU A 166 -12.49 -12.17 20.01
CA LEU A 166 -12.38 -10.75 19.64
C LEU A 166 -12.30 -9.82 20.87
N HIS A 167 -12.87 -10.19 22.02
CA HIS A 167 -12.72 -9.42 23.25
C HIS A 167 -11.28 -9.45 23.74
N GLN A 168 -10.65 -10.60 23.74
CA GLN A 168 -9.24 -10.73 24.11
C GLN A 168 -8.35 -9.94 23.12
N ALA A 169 -8.60 -10.06 21.82
CA ALA A 169 -7.87 -9.31 20.81
C ALA A 169 -8.03 -7.80 20.98
N ARG A 170 -9.25 -7.33 21.26
CA ARG A 170 -9.53 -5.90 21.53
C ARG A 170 -8.85 -5.43 22.83
N ALA A 171 -8.89 -6.23 23.87
CA ALA A 171 -8.25 -5.90 25.15
C ALA A 171 -6.71 -5.85 25.04
N ALA A 172 -6.12 -6.61 24.11
CA ALA A 172 -4.68 -6.59 23.82
C ALA A 172 -4.28 -5.43 22.87
N THR A 173 -5.25 -4.71 22.31
CA THR A 173 -4.97 -3.55 21.44
C THR A 173 -4.40 -2.41 22.27
N PRO A 174 -3.25 -1.81 21.88
CA PRO A 174 -2.70 -0.68 22.61
C PRO A 174 -3.68 0.50 22.67
N ASP A 175 -3.63 1.26 23.76
CA ASP A 175 -4.52 2.40 23.98
C ASP A 175 -4.45 3.42 22.82
N GLY A 176 -5.61 3.85 22.35
CA GLY A 176 -5.71 4.83 21.28
C GLY A 176 -5.37 4.30 19.87
N ARG A 177 -5.05 3.00 19.74
CA ARG A 177 -4.74 2.39 18.45
C ARG A 177 -5.97 1.75 17.80
N PRO A 178 -6.00 1.62 16.45
CA PRO A 178 -7.13 1.02 15.76
C PRO A 178 -7.25 -0.48 16.07
N PHE A 179 -8.49 -0.96 16.15
CA PHE A 179 -8.83 -2.37 16.16
C PHE A 179 -9.49 -2.73 14.83
N ILE A 180 -8.83 -3.56 14.03
CA ILE A 180 -9.19 -3.84 12.64
C ILE A 180 -9.84 -5.22 12.56
N VAL A 181 -10.99 -5.32 11.89
CA VAL A 181 -11.75 -6.58 11.75
C VAL A 181 -12.49 -6.61 10.40
N HIS A 182 -12.48 -7.75 9.70
CA HIS A 182 -13.37 -7.96 8.56
C HIS A 182 -14.81 -8.04 9.06
N ALA A 183 -15.70 -7.32 8.42
CA ALA A 183 -17.11 -7.30 8.80
C ALA A 183 -18.01 -7.00 7.60
N CYS A 184 -19.19 -7.58 7.63
CA CYS A 184 -20.20 -7.41 6.59
C CYS A 184 -19.69 -7.78 5.19
N GLU A 185 -18.82 -8.78 5.12
CA GLU A 185 -18.21 -9.29 3.89
C GLU A 185 -19.10 -10.37 3.26
N GLY A 186 -20.10 -9.92 2.54
CA GLY A 186 -21.09 -10.78 1.88
C GLY A 186 -22.34 -10.03 1.46
N VAL A 187 -23.34 -10.78 1.00
CA VAL A 187 -24.63 -10.26 0.48
C VAL A 187 -25.84 -10.87 1.16
N ASP A 188 -25.63 -11.72 2.16
CA ASP A 188 -26.70 -12.42 2.89
C ASP A 188 -26.96 -11.83 4.30
N GLU A 189 -27.91 -12.42 5.01
CA GLU A 189 -28.28 -11.97 6.35
C GLU A 189 -27.19 -12.22 7.40
N LEU A 190 -26.33 -13.25 7.18
CA LEU A 190 -25.20 -13.51 8.07
C LEU A 190 -24.21 -12.34 8.02
N ALA A 191 -23.80 -11.95 6.81
CA ALA A 191 -22.91 -10.81 6.63
C ALA A 191 -23.52 -9.50 7.16
N ARG A 192 -24.85 -9.28 6.97
CA ARG A 192 -25.55 -8.10 7.50
C ARG A 192 -25.60 -8.07 9.02
N ALA A 193 -25.76 -9.24 9.66
CA ALA A 193 -25.85 -9.35 11.11
C ALA A 193 -24.53 -9.10 11.83
N GLU A 194 -23.37 -9.19 11.14
CA GLU A 194 -22.04 -9.06 11.77
C GLU A 194 -21.83 -7.69 12.42
N LEU A 195 -22.29 -6.61 11.81
CA LEU A 195 -22.19 -5.26 12.40
C LEU A 195 -22.87 -5.18 13.77
N TRP A 196 -24.08 -5.73 13.85
CA TRP A 196 -24.86 -5.76 15.08
C TRP A 196 -24.27 -6.71 16.12
N GLY A 197 -23.67 -7.81 15.67
CA GLY A 197 -22.89 -8.71 16.52
C GLY A 197 -21.70 -8.02 17.17
N LEU A 198 -20.93 -7.24 16.39
CA LEU A 198 -19.81 -6.43 16.91
C LEU A 198 -20.29 -5.36 17.90
N GLU A 199 -21.43 -4.71 17.63
CA GLU A 199 -22.05 -3.74 18.55
C GLU A 199 -22.46 -4.41 19.88
N GLN A 200 -23.12 -5.58 19.83
CA GLN A 200 -23.50 -6.34 21.02
C GLN A 200 -22.31 -6.78 21.87
N LEU A 201 -21.19 -7.04 21.24
CA LEU A 201 -19.92 -7.36 21.90
C LEU A 201 -19.22 -6.09 22.44
N GLY A 202 -19.77 -4.89 22.24
CA GLY A 202 -19.12 -3.64 22.66
C GLY A 202 -17.82 -3.32 21.91
N LEU A 203 -17.66 -3.83 20.69
CA LEU A 203 -16.46 -3.64 19.87
C LEU A 203 -16.58 -2.46 18.90
N MET A 204 -17.76 -1.82 18.86
CA MET A 204 -18.02 -0.65 18.01
C MET A 204 -17.74 0.64 18.78
N ASP A 205 -16.61 1.25 18.53
CA ASP A 205 -16.21 2.55 19.08
C ASP A 205 -15.30 3.30 18.08
N GLN A 206 -14.77 4.45 18.46
CA GLN A 206 -13.86 5.26 17.63
C GLN A 206 -12.55 4.58 17.23
N SER A 207 -12.21 3.46 17.84
CA SER A 207 -11.04 2.64 17.45
C SER A 207 -11.40 1.55 16.46
N ALA A 208 -12.69 1.22 16.30
CA ALA A 208 -13.13 0.18 15.40
C ALA A 208 -12.89 0.57 13.94
N VAL A 209 -12.21 -0.32 13.22
CA VAL A 209 -11.95 -0.20 11.79
C VAL A 209 -12.48 -1.45 11.11
N LEU A 210 -13.58 -1.32 10.40
CA LEU A 210 -14.18 -2.42 9.66
C LEU A 210 -13.56 -2.52 8.28
N VAL A 211 -13.42 -3.75 7.77
CA VAL A 211 -12.95 -4.00 6.40
C VAL A 211 -14.09 -4.65 5.60
N HIS A 212 -14.20 -4.28 4.33
CA HIS A 212 -15.22 -4.63 3.33
C HIS A 212 -16.54 -3.86 3.48
N GLY A 213 -17.33 -4.12 4.51
CA GLY A 213 -18.58 -3.38 4.76
C GLY A 213 -19.66 -3.53 3.68
N LEU A 214 -19.60 -4.56 2.82
CA LEU A 214 -20.47 -4.69 1.65
C LEU A 214 -21.95 -4.82 1.99
N ALA A 215 -22.28 -5.49 3.11
CA ALA A 215 -23.66 -5.69 3.57
C ALA A 215 -24.17 -4.57 4.51
N ILE A 216 -23.41 -3.50 4.72
CA ILE A 216 -23.84 -2.38 5.59
C ILE A 216 -24.98 -1.62 4.90
N ASP A 217 -26.07 -1.41 5.62
CA ASP A 217 -27.22 -0.63 5.21
C ASP A 217 -27.25 0.77 5.85
N ARG A 218 -28.34 1.50 5.66
CA ARG A 218 -28.49 2.87 6.20
C ARG A 218 -28.47 2.92 7.72
N GLU A 219 -29.03 1.92 8.39
CA GLU A 219 -29.02 1.84 9.86
C GLU A 219 -27.62 1.55 10.36
N GLY A 220 -26.90 0.66 9.66
CA GLY A 220 -25.49 0.39 9.92
C GLY A 220 -24.59 1.62 9.75
N ILE A 221 -24.83 2.43 8.72
CA ILE A 221 -24.11 3.71 8.55
C ILE A 221 -24.38 4.67 9.71
N ALA A 222 -25.63 4.74 10.16
CA ALA A 222 -25.98 5.58 11.33
C ALA A 222 -25.23 5.10 12.58
N LEU A 223 -25.19 3.79 12.84
CA LEU A 223 -24.43 3.21 13.94
C LEU A 223 -22.92 3.54 13.82
N MET A 224 -22.31 3.30 12.68
CA MET A 224 -20.88 3.59 12.47
C MET A 224 -20.55 5.06 12.75
N ARG A 225 -21.39 5.97 12.30
CA ARG A 225 -21.22 7.41 12.56
C ARG A 225 -21.36 7.73 14.05
N ASP A 226 -22.36 7.19 14.74
CA ASP A 226 -22.57 7.40 16.17
C ASP A 226 -21.40 6.87 17.01
N ARG A 227 -20.80 5.78 16.57
CA ARG A 227 -19.60 5.15 17.19
C ARG A 227 -18.30 5.75 16.70
N ARG A 228 -18.30 6.59 15.67
CA ARG A 228 -17.12 7.13 14.98
C ARG A 228 -16.21 6.02 14.46
N ALA A 229 -16.79 4.89 14.07
CA ALA A 229 -16.06 3.78 13.48
C ALA A 229 -15.63 4.11 12.05
N SER A 230 -14.51 3.57 11.62
CA SER A 230 -13.92 3.76 10.28
C SER A 230 -14.18 2.56 9.38
N LEU A 231 -14.12 2.78 8.07
CA LEU A 231 -14.31 1.72 7.08
C LEU A 231 -13.18 1.72 6.05
N ILE A 232 -12.70 0.51 5.73
CA ILE A 232 -11.79 0.25 4.61
C ILE A 232 -12.55 -0.62 3.61
N VAL A 233 -12.69 -0.17 2.37
CA VAL A 233 -13.34 -0.94 1.31
C VAL A 233 -12.33 -1.54 0.35
N CYS A 234 -12.64 -2.74 -0.15
CA CYS A 234 -11.83 -3.49 -1.10
C CYS A 234 -12.73 -3.87 -2.32
N PRO A 235 -13.08 -2.89 -3.18
CA PRO A 235 -14.07 -3.07 -4.23
C PRO A 235 -13.84 -4.22 -5.19
N SER A 236 -12.58 -4.46 -5.63
CA SER A 236 -12.29 -5.52 -6.59
C SER A 236 -12.43 -6.92 -5.97
N SER A 237 -12.04 -7.07 -4.69
CA SER A 237 -12.26 -8.28 -3.91
C SER A 237 -13.75 -8.58 -3.77
N ASN A 238 -14.54 -7.59 -3.32
CA ASN A 238 -15.99 -7.72 -3.18
C ASN A 238 -16.68 -8.08 -4.50
N ASN A 239 -16.28 -7.45 -5.60
CA ASN A 239 -16.82 -7.76 -6.92
C ASN A 239 -16.50 -9.19 -7.35
N PHE A 240 -15.27 -9.64 -7.14
CA PHE A 240 -14.88 -11.02 -7.48
C PHE A 240 -15.68 -12.02 -6.65
N LEU A 241 -15.71 -11.86 -5.32
CA LEU A 241 -16.33 -12.83 -4.42
C LEU A 241 -17.85 -12.89 -4.57
N PHE A 242 -18.51 -11.75 -4.67
CA PHE A 242 -19.95 -11.65 -4.51
C PHE A 242 -20.67 -11.15 -5.75
N GLY A 243 -19.96 -10.79 -6.82
CA GLY A 243 -20.55 -10.14 -8.00
C GLY A 243 -21.21 -8.80 -7.66
N ARG A 244 -20.80 -8.15 -6.57
CA ARG A 244 -21.42 -6.95 -6.04
C ARG A 244 -20.38 -5.90 -5.69
N LEU A 245 -20.69 -4.65 -6.01
CA LEU A 245 -19.87 -3.49 -5.70
C LEU A 245 -20.37 -2.82 -4.41
N PRO A 246 -19.48 -2.24 -3.59
CA PRO A 246 -19.90 -1.41 -2.48
C PRO A 246 -20.65 -0.17 -2.99
N ASP A 247 -21.76 0.17 -2.34
CA ASP A 247 -22.50 1.40 -2.61
C ASP A 247 -21.78 2.57 -1.92
N LEU A 248 -20.82 3.18 -2.63
CA LEU A 248 -20.03 4.28 -2.06
C LEU A 248 -20.83 5.55 -1.84
N SER A 249 -22.00 5.71 -2.47
CA SER A 249 -22.92 6.81 -2.17
C SER A 249 -23.51 6.67 -0.77
N LEU A 250 -23.87 5.45 -0.37
CA LEU A 250 -24.31 5.11 0.97
C LEU A 250 -23.15 5.18 1.97
N LEU A 251 -22.02 4.54 1.64
CA LEU A 251 -20.85 4.42 2.53
C LEU A 251 -20.15 5.77 2.77
N SER A 252 -20.34 6.78 1.91
CA SER A 252 -19.86 8.16 2.16
C SER A 252 -20.46 8.81 3.42
N GLY A 253 -21.48 8.20 4.02
CA GLY A 253 -21.99 8.58 5.33
C GLY A 253 -21.08 8.21 6.50
N VAL A 254 -20.08 7.33 6.31
CA VAL A 254 -19.03 7.03 7.28
C VAL A 254 -18.03 8.19 7.29
N GLU A 255 -17.61 8.61 8.47
CA GLU A 255 -16.72 9.78 8.64
C GLU A 255 -15.33 9.55 8.00
N GLN A 256 -14.79 8.33 8.10
CA GLN A 256 -13.50 7.95 7.54
C GLN A 256 -13.64 6.69 6.68
N LEU A 257 -13.44 6.86 5.37
CA LEU A 257 -13.54 5.81 4.37
C LEU A 257 -12.25 5.72 3.56
N ALA A 258 -11.53 4.60 3.62
CA ALA A 258 -10.29 4.36 2.89
C ALA A 258 -10.39 3.20 1.88
N LEU A 259 -9.42 3.10 0.99
CA LEU A 259 -9.20 1.94 0.13
C LEU A 259 -8.11 1.04 0.73
N GLY A 260 -8.35 -0.27 0.65
CA GLY A 260 -7.36 -1.31 0.82
C GLY A 260 -7.42 -2.25 -0.39
N ASN A 261 -6.31 -2.82 -0.80
CA ASN A 261 -6.36 -3.66 -1.99
C ASN A 261 -6.51 -5.16 -1.68
N ASP A 262 -6.60 -5.54 -0.41
CA ASP A 262 -6.74 -6.93 0.01
C ASP A 262 -5.62 -7.85 -0.57
N SER A 263 -5.82 -9.15 -0.57
CA SER A 263 -4.87 -10.11 -1.11
C SER A 263 -5.14 -10.48 -2.57
N PRO A 264 -4.14 -10.94 -3.33
CA PRO A 264 -4.35 -11.49 -4.67
C PRO A 264 -5.26 -12.72 -4.73
N LEU A 265 -5.58 -13.34 -3.59
CA LEU A 265 -6.56 -14.43 -3.52
C LEU A 265 -7.94 -14.03 -4.05
N THR A 266 -8.30 -12.77 -3.89
CA THR A 266 -9.62 -12.22 -4.23
C THR A 266 -9.55 -10.94 -5.06
N ALA A 267 -8.57 -10.07 -4.79
CA ALA A 267 -8.43 -8.75 -5.43
C ALA A 267 -7.68 -8.80 -6.78
N GLU A 268 -7.72 -7.70 -7.51
CA GLU A 268 -6.92 -7.51 -8.73
C GLU A 268 -5.63 -6.73 -8.43
N GLY A 269 -4.51 -7.23 -8.95
CA GLY A 269 -3.26 -6.48 -9.05
C GLY A 269 -2.73 -5.88 -7.73
N ASP A 270 -2.60 -4.55 -7.73
CA ASP A 270 -2.04 -3.74 -6.65
C ASP A 270 -2.97 -2.58 -6.26
N LEU A 271 -2.52 -1.70 -5.34
CA LEU A 271 -3.35 -0.56 -4.89
C LEU A 271 -3.71 0.41 -6.02
N LEU A 272 -2.84 0.59 -7.03
CA LEU A 272 -3.16 1.43 -8.18
C LEU A 272 -4.25 0.80 -9.07
N ASP A 273 -4.27 -0.53 -9.19
CA ASP A 273 -5.37 -1.25 -9.85
C ASP A 273 -6.68 -1.07 -9.08
N GLU A 274 -6.64 -1.14 -7.75
CA GLU A 274 -7.80 -0.95 -6.89
C GLU A 274 -8.38 0.47 -6.99
N ILE A 275 -7.51 1.50 -7.03
CA ILE A 275 -7.92 2.90 -7.28
C ILE A 275 -8.68 2.99 -8.61
N ARG A 276 -8.09 2.48 -9.69
CA ARG A 276 -8.72 2.51 -11.02
C ARG A 276 -10.04 1.74 -11.04
N PHE A 277 -10.09 0.60 -10.35
CA PHE A 277 -11.31 -0.19 -10.21
C PHE A 277 -12.41 0.58 -9.49
N ALA A 278 -12.11 1.16 -8.33
CA ALA A 278 -13.05 1.95 -7.54
C ALA A 278 -13.60 3.15 -8.32
N MET A 279 -12.74 3.86 -9.04
CA MET A 279 -13.15 5.00 -9.86
C MET A 279 -14.03 4.57 -11.04
N ARG A 280 -13.65 3.50 -11.72
CA ARG A 280 -14.37 3.03 -12.92
C ARG A 280 -15.73 2.43 -12.60
N TYR A 281 -15.83 1.66 -11.51
CA TYR A 281 -17.02 0.84 -11.25
C TYR A 281 -17.84 1.29 -10.04
N CYS A 282 -17.24 2.01 -9.09
CA CYS A 282 -17.94 2.49 -7.89
C CYS A 282 -18.16 4.01 -7.88
N GLY A 283 -17.78 4.72 -8.94
CA GLY A 283 -18.05 6.16 -9.09
C GLY A 283 -17.21 7.06 -8.17
N VAL A 284 -16.06 6.56 -7.66
CA VAL A 284 -15.15 7.36 -6.84
C VAL A 284 -14.55 8.50 -7.67
N SER A 285 -14.60 9.73 -7.18
CA SER A 285 -13.93 10.86 -7.82
C SER A 285 -12.40 10.78 -7.65
N ALA A 286 -11.63 11.41 -8.54
CA ALA A 286 -10.18 11.48 -8.42
C ALA A 286 -9.74 12.07 -7.08
N LEU A 287 -10.43 13.12 -6.61
CA LEU A 287 -10.18 13.74 -5.30
C LEU A 287 -10.40 12.76 -4.15
N SER A 288 -11.53 12.06 -4.15
CA SER A 288 -11.85 11.06 -3.12
C SER A 288 -10.83 9.92 -3.14
N ALA A 289 -10.52 9.37 -4.33
CA ALA A 289 -9.54 8.29 -4.49
C ALA A 289 -8.16 8.70 -3.92
N TYR A 290 -7.71 9.92 -4.21
CA TYR A 290 -6.46 10.46 -3.65
C TYR A 290 -6.50 10.47 -2.12
N GLN A 291 -7.57 10.98 -1.52
CA GLN A 291 -7.73 11.03 -0.08
C GLN A 291 -7.81 9.63 0.55
N MET A 292 -8.47 8.68 -0.11
CA MET A 292 -8.66 7.30 0.35
C MET A 292 -7.38 6.46 0.35
N VAL A 293 -6.28 6.93 -0.24
CA VAL A 293 -4.97 6.25 -0.26
C VAL A 293 -3.84 7.12 0.29
N THR A 294 -4.14 8.25 0.90
CA THR A 294 -3.16 9.19 1.48
C THR A 294 -3.56 9.58 2.90
N ALA A 295 -4.17 10.73 3.10
CA ALA A 295 -4.45 11.29 4.42
C ALA A 295 -5.49 10.48 5.22
N VAL A 296 -6.53 9.95 4.58
CA VAL A 296 -7.59 9.21 5.28
C VAL A 296 -7.08 7.91 5.89
N PRO A 297 -6.40 6.99 5.15
CA PRO A 297 -5.85 5.78 5.78
C PRO A 297 -4.79 6.09 6.84
N ALA A 298 -4.00 7.15 6.67
CA ALA A 298 -3.06 7.58 7.71
C ALA A 298 -3.80 7.95 9.01
N SER A 299 -4.93 8.64 8.90
CA SER A 299 -5.79 8.97 10.05
C SER A 299 -6.43 7.72 10.67
N ILE A 300 -7.01 6.82 9.87
CA ILE A 300 -7.63 5.56 10.32
C ILE A 300 -6.61 4.70 11.08
N LEU A 301 -5.40 4.57 10.54
CA LEU A 301 -4.33 3.76 11.10
C LEU A 301 -3.56 4.47 12.24
N ARG A 302 -3.98 5.69 12.61
CA ARG A 302 -3.35 6.51 13.68
C ARG A 302 -1.86 6.75 13.45
N LEU A 303 -1.46 6.98 12.20
CA LEU A 303 -0.09 7.33 11.84
C LEU A 303 0.22 8.77 12.26
N SER A 304 1.43 9.02 12.77
CA SER A 304 1.76 10.31 13.41
C SER A 304 2.86 11.11 12.71
N ASP A 305 3.53 10.50 11.74
CA ASP A 305 4.74 11.04 11.13
C ASP A 305 4.51 11.58 9.71
N ALA A 306 3.27 12.00 9.43
CA ALA A 306 2.85 12.59 8.17
C ALA A 306 2.84 11.62 6.97
N GLU A 307 2.76 10.33 7.21
CA GLU A 307 2.55 9.35 6.15
C GLU A 307 1.34 9.75 5.29
N GLY A 308 1.44 9.56 3.98
CA GLY A 308 0.43 10.02 3.02
C GLY A 308 0.39 11.53 2.78
N SER A 309 1.42 12.29 3.26
CA SER A 309 1.52 13.72 2.99
C SER A 309 2.99 14.19 2.86
N ILE A 310 3.22 15.24 2.08
CA ILE A 310 4.52 15.91 2.01
C ILE A 310 4.44 17.17 2.86
N ARG A 311 5.10 17.16 4.03
CA ARG A 311 5.15 18.32 4.92
C ARG A 311 6.41 18.31 5.77
N GLU A 312 6.81 19.48 6.24
CA GLU A 312 7.94 19.65 7.15
C GLU A 312 7.71 18.83 8.44
N SER A 313 8.78 18.29 8.98
CA SER A 313 8.85 17.38 10.12
C SER A 313 8.27 15.97 9.89
N GLY A 314 7.60 15.71 8.75
CA GLY A 314 7.12 14.38 8.38
C GLY A 314 8.23 13.47 7.88
N PHE A 315 7.95 12.16 7.84
CA PHE A 315 8.85 11.23 7.14
C PHE A 315 9.05 11.64 5.68
N ALA A 316 10.25 11.42 5.18
CA ALA A 316 10.56 11.58 3.76
C ALA A 316 10.09 10.32 3.00
N ASP A 317 8.76 10.14 2.96
CA ASP A 317 8.05 9.06 2.26
C ASP A 317 7.41 9.66 1.01
N VAL A 318 8.07 9.53 -0.13
CA VAL A 318 7.67 10.18 -1.38
C VAL A 318 7.82 9.25 -2.58
N ILE A 319 7.00 9.48 -3.60
CA ILE A 319 7.10 8.81 -4.90
C ILE A 319 7.22 9.84 -6.02
N ALA A 320 7.93 9.50 -7.09
CA ALA A 320 7.99 10.34 -8.27
C ALA A 320 7.48 9.61 -9.50
N VAL A 321 6.67 10.34 -10.27
CA VAL A 321 6.10 9.91 -11.55
C VAL A 321 6.31 11.01 -12.59
N ARG A 322 6.32 10.69 -13.88
CA ARG A 322 6.42 11.73 -14.93
C ARG A 322 5.33 12.76 -14.76
N ASP A 323 5.72 14.03 -14.77
CA ASP A 323 4.78 15.13 -14.70
C ASP A 323 4.10 15.36 -16.05
N ASN A 324 2.77 15.32 -16.06
CA ASN A 324 1.94 15.60 -17.23
C ASN A 324 1.20 16.93 -17.15
N GLY A 325 1.49 17.74 -16.12
CA GLY A 325 0.88 19.07 -15.91
C GLY A 325 -0.51 19.04 -15.28
N GLY A 326 -1.15 17.86 -15.10
CA GLY A 326 -2.47 17.74 -14.46
C GLY A 326 -2.43 17.93 -12.94
N SER A 327 -3.60 17.88 -12.30
CA SER A 327 -3.67 17.85 -10.84
C SER A 327 -3.12 16.54 -10.27
N PRO A 328 -2.62 16.50 -9.03
CA PRO A 328 -2.14 15.28 -8.38
C PRO A 328 -3.17 14.17 -8.35
N ALA A 329 -4.43 14.48 -8.06
CA ALA A 329 -5.52 13.53 -8.01
C ALA A 329 -5.81 12.90 -9.39
N GLU A 330 -5.82 13.71 -10.46
CA GLU A 330 -5.99 13.21 -11.83
C GLU A 330 -4.79 12.38 -12.28
N ARG A 331 -3.57 12.75 -11.86
CA ARG A 331 -2.38 11.95 -12.16
C ARG A 331 -2.47 10.58 -11.52
N LEU A 332 -2.85 10.50 -10.24
CA LEU A 332 -3.03 9.25 -9.52
C LEU A 332 -4.05 8.32 -10.20
N GLN A 333 -5.15 8.87 -10.72
CA GLN A 333 -6.17 8.12 -11.46
C GLN A 333 -5.60 7.34 -12.64
N SER A 334 -4.64 7.90 -13.35
CA SER A 334 -4.06 7.34 -14.56
C SER A 334 -2.83 6.45 -14.31
N MET A 335 -2.34 6.39 -13.07
CA MET A 335 -1.11 5.68 -12.74
C MET A 335 -1.29 4.15 -12.77
N SER A 336 -0.23 3.50 -13.17
CA SER A 336 0.06 2.09 -12.99
C SER A 336 1.44 1.92 -12.35
N MET A 337 1.81 0.72 -11.96
CA MET A 337 3.16 0.46 -11.45
C MET A 337 4.27 0.84 -12.46
N ALA A 338 3.97 0.85 -13.77
CA ALA A 338 4.91 1.29 -14.79
C ALA A 338 5.20 2.79 -14.77
N ASP A 339 4.34 3.58 -14.12
CA ASP A 339 4.51 5.03 -13.97
C ASP A 339 5.33 5.40 -12.72
N VAL A 340 5.46 4.49 -11.74
CA VAL A 340 6.25 4.73 -10.52
C VAL A 340 7.72 4.59 -10.87
N GLU A 341 8.45 5.71 -10.94
CA GLU A 341 9.85 5.73 -11.33
C GLU A 341 10.81 5.92 -10.16
N PHE A 342 10.32 6.38 -9.03
CA PHE A 342 11.11 6.60 -7.81
C PHE A 342 10.25 6.41 -6.57
N VAL A 343 10.79 5.74 -5.56
CA VAL A 343 10.19 5.63 -4.22
C VAL A 343 11.28 5.85 -3.18
N MET A 344 11.01 6.74 -2.23
CA MET A 344 11.83 6.96 -1.04
C MET A 344 10.99 6.73 0.21
N ILE A 345 11.55 6.05 1.19
CA ILE A 345 10.92 5.77 2.49
C ILE A 345 11.90 6.14 3.59
N GLY A 346 11.49 7.06 4.47
CA GLY A 346 12.34 7.53 5.56
C GLY A 346 13.69 8.08 5.06
N GLY A 347 13.69 8.81 3.92
CA GLY A 347 14.90 9.38 3.33
C GLY A 347 15.83 8.38 2.64
N ARG A 348 15.43 7.10 2.51
CA ARG A 348 16.20 6.07 1.81
C ARG A 348 15.51 5.66 0.52
N VAL A 349 16.25 5.65 -0.59
CA VAL A 349 15.72 5.22 -1.88
C VAL A 349 15.46 3.72 -1.87
N GLN A 350 14.21 3.32 -2.14
CA GLN A 350 13.75 1.95 -2.16
C GLN A 350 13.52 1.42 -3.59
N LEU A 351 13.16 2.32 -4.50
CA LEU A 351 12.92 1.98 -5.90
C LEU A 351 13.39 3.11 -6.80
N VAL A 352 14.02 2.76 -7.91
CA VAL A 352 14.39 3.70 -8.97
C VAL A 352 14.21 3.06 -10.34
N SER A 353 13.77 3.83 -11.33
CA SER A 353 13.77 3.42 -12.74
C SER A 353 15.15 3.60 -13.35
N GLU A 354 15.43 2.91 -14.45
CA GLU A 354 16.67 3.06 -15.20
C GLU A 354 16.94 4.52 -15.60
N ALA A 355 15.88 5.24 -16.01
CA ALA A 355 15.98 6.64 -16.42
C ALA A 355 16.42 7.61 -15.29
N LEU A 356 16.32 7.18 -14.03
CA LEU A 356 16.71 7.97 -12.86
C LEU A 356 18.01 7.51 -12.20
N MET A 357 18.62 6.40 -12.64
CA MET A 357 19.82 5.84 -12.00
C MET A 357 20.98 6.85 -11.91
N GLU A 358 21.22 7.61 -12.98
CA GLU A 358 22.29 8.62 -13.03
C GLU A 358 21.92 9.95 -12.35
N ARG A 359 20.62 10.13 -11.99
CA ARG A 359 20.10 11.36 -11.38
C ARG A 359 19.95 11.24 -9.85
N VAL A 360 20.21 10.04 -9.33
CA VAL A 360 20.18 9.72 -7.89
C VAL A 360 21.62 9.40 -7.46
N PRO A 361 22.11 9.93 -6.32
CA PRO A 361 23.45 9.65 -5.83
C PRO A 361 23.75 8.16 -5.70
N PHE A 362 24.99 7.77 -6.02
CA PHE A 362 25.42 6.37 -5.93
C PHE A 362 25.25 5.77 -4.53
N SER A 363 25.47 6.55 -3.47
CA SER A 363 25.19 6.16 -2.08
C SER A 363 23.76 5.67 -1.86
N GLN A 364 22.79 6.20 -2.62
CA GLN A 364 21.38 5.84 -2.57
C GLN A 364 21.01 4.71 -3.54
N THR A 365 21.76 4.49 -4.60
CA THR A 365 21.49 3.43 -5.58
C THR A 365 22.30 2.16 -5.36
N GLN A 366 23.38 2.24 -4.59
CA GLN A 366 24.19 1.08 -4.24
C GLN A 366 23.37 -0.01 -3.56
N GLY A 367 23.49 -1.26 -4.06
CA GLY A 367 22.80 -2.44 -3.52
C GLY A 367 21.33 -2.55 -3.92
N LEU A 368 20.87 -1.77 -4.89
CA LEU A 368 19.58 -2.03 -5.55
C LEU A 368 19.74 -3.20 -6.53
N GLU A 369 18.74 -4.09 -6.57
CA GLU A 369 18.68 -5.20 -7.51
C GLU A 369 17.55 -5.01 -8.52
N PRO A 370 17.77 -5.40 -9.80
CA PRO A 370 16.77 -5.22 -10.84
C PRO A 370 15.66 -6.27 -10.76
N LEU A 371 14.44 -5.86 -11.00
CA LEU A 371 13.25 -6.69 -11.18
C LEU A 371 12.56 -6.31 -12.49
N LEU A 372 12.29 -7.29 -13.34
CA LEU A 372 11.47 -7.12 -14.54
C LEU A 372 10.06 -7.64 -14.24
N ILE A 373 9.06 -6.77 -14.40
CA ILE A 373 7.66 -7.09 -14.21
C ILE A 373 6.82 -6.44 -15.32
N ASP A 374 6.04 -7.23 -16.05
CA ASP A 374 5.23 -6.79 -17.19
C ASP A 374 6.00 -5.89 -18.19
N GLY A 375 7.24 -6.26 -18.52
CA GLY A 375 8.08 -5.51 -19.45
C GLY A 375 8.70 -4.23 -18.86
N THR A 376 8.48 -3.93 -17.59
CA THR A 376 9.02 -2.77 -16.91
C THR A 376 10.12 -3.19 -15.94
N THR A 377 11.32 -2.64 -16.08
CA THR A 377 12.43 -2.86 -15.13
C THR A 377 12.41 -1.79 -14.04
N ARG A 378 12.56 -2.24 -12.79
CA ARG A 378 12.76 -1.39 -11.62
C ARG A 378 13.90 -1.93 -10.78
N TRP A 379 14.68 -1.03 -10.20
CA TRP A 379 15.78 -1.35 -9.30
C TRP A 379 15.30 -1.15 -7.87
N LEU A 380 15.33 -2.22 -7.07
CA LEU A 380 14.69 -2.28 -5.75
C LEU A 380 15.73 -2.52 -4.65
N ARG A 381 15.54 -1.91 -3.51
CA ARG A 381 16.29 -2.22 -2.29
C ARG A 381 15.72 -3.46 -1.62
N ALA A 382 15.91 -4.59 -2.27
CA ALA A 382 15.48 -5.90 -1.81
C ALA A 382 16.38 -6.97 -2.44
N PRO A 383 16.59 -8.11 -1.81
CA PRO A 383 17.40 -9.21 -2.36
C PRO A 383 16.60 -10.00 -3.43
N VAL A 384 16.25 -9.31 -4.52
CA VAL A 384 15.30 -9.79 -5.54
C VAL A 384 15.75 -11.11 -6.16
N SER A 385 17.04 -11.23 -6.48
CA SER A 385 17.62 -12.41 -7.10
C SER A 385 17.46 -13.64 -6.21
N ALA A 386 17.83 -13.52 -4.93
CA ALA A 386 17.73 -14.62 -3.97
C ALA A 386 16.26 -14.97 -3.67
N LEU A 387 15.37 -13.96 -3.59
CA LEU A 387 13.92 -14.18 -3.39
C LEU A 387 13.32 -14.94 -4.56
N LEU A 388 13.66 -14.56 -5.80
CA LEU A 388 13.12 -15.21 -7.00
C LEU A 388 13.62 -16.64 -7.13
N GLU A 389 14.95 -16.87 -6.98
CA GLU A 389 15.55 -18.21 -7.05
C GLU A 389 14.83 -19.18 -6.10
N LYS A 390 14.77 -18.85 -4.81
CA LYS A 390 14.11 -19.70 -3.80
C LYS A 390 12.61 -19.89 -4.06
N THR A 391 11.93 -18.88 -4.58
CA THR A 391 10.50 -18.98 -4.92
C THR A 391 10.31 -19.93 -6.11
N GLU A 392 11.16 -19.85 -7.13
CA GLU A 392 11.06 -20.68 -8.32
C GLU A 392 11.50 -22.13 -8.11
N GLU A 393 12.36 -22.42 -7.13
CA GLU A 393 12.64 -23.80 -6.70
C GLU A 393 11.36 -24.54 -6.29
N ILE A 394 10.39 -23.83 -5.71
CA ILE A 394 9.15 -24.41 -5.21
C ILE A 394 8.01 -24.30 -6.23
N LEU A 395 7.78 -23.09 -6.76
CA LEU A 395 6.69 -22.85 -7.69
C LEU A 395 6.99 -23.33 -9.11
N GLY A 396 8.27 -23.46 -9.45
CA GLY A 396 8.77 -23.75 -10.80
C GLY A 396 9.27 -22.49 -11.51
N LYS A 397 10.29 -22.66 -12.36
CA LYS A 397 10.94 -21.57 -13.11
C LYS A 397 9.94 -20.76 -13.94
N GLY A 398 9.97 -19.42 -13.80
CA GLY A 398 9.09 -18.48 -14.50
C GLY A 398 7.63 -18.54 -14.05
N LYS A 399 7.34 -19.13 -12.88
CA LYS A 399 5.97 -19.23 -12.31
C LYS A 399 5.69 -18.23 -11.20
N ALA A 400 6.70 -17.51 -10.71
CA ALA A 400 6.49 -16.46 -9.73
C ALA A 400 5.66 -15.31 -10.35
N ARG A 401 4.62 -14.88 -9.63
CA ARG A 401 3.73 -13.78 -10.04
C ARG A 401 3.38 -12.92 -8.84
N LEU A 402 3.22 -11.63 -9.09
CA LEU A 402 2.64 -10.68 -8.15
C LEU A 402 1.30 -10.19 -8.71
N GLY A 403 0.21 -10.60 -8.09
CA GLY A 403 -1.09 -10.55 -8.74
C GLY A 403 -1.04 -11.41 -10.02
N ASN A 404 -1.48 -10.89 -11.14
CA ASN A 404 -1.39 -11.60 -12.43
C ASN A 404 -0.08 -11.35 -13.19
N ARG A 405 0.84 -10.51 -12.67
CA ARG A 405 2.05 -10.06 -13.35
C ARG A 405 3.22 -11.01 -13.10
N ARG A 406 3.88 -11.40 -14.18
CA ARG A 406 5.06 -12.28 -14.11
C ARG A 406 6.27 -11.49 -13.63
N VAL A 407 7.04 -12.08 -12.70
CA VAL A 407 8.29 -11.54 -12.18
C VAL A 407 9.49 -12.28 -12.77
N LEU A 408 10.51 -11.53 -13.15
CA LEU A 408 11.75 -12.05 -13.73
C LEU A 408 12.93 -11.20 -13.26
N ILE A 409 14.15 -11.74 -13.35
CA ILE A 409 15.36 -10.94 -13.37
C ILE A 409 15.64 -10.57 -14.82
N PRO A 410 15.94 -9.30 -15.14
CA PRO A 410 16.38 -8.92 -16.47
C PRO A 410 17.63 -9.73 -16.86
N ALA A 411 17.70 -10.20 -18.13
CA ALA A 411 18.95 -10.75 -18.65
C ALA A 411 20.04 -9.66 -18.50
N ALA A 412 21.23 -10.06 -18.03
CA ALA A 412 22.35 -9.14 -18.02
C ALA A 412 22.52 -8.58 -19.46
N ALA A 413 22.50 -7.26 -19.59
CA ALA A 413 22.83 -6.66 -20.87
C ALA A 413 24.22 -7.17 -21.25
N GLU A 414 24.34 -7.92 -22.35
CA GLU A 414 25.62 -8.23 -22.94
C GLU A 414 26.26 -6.88 -23.26
N THR A 415 27.18 -6.46 -22.44
CA THR A 415 28.08 -5.35 -22.79
C THR A 415 28.88 -5.81 -24.01
N GLU A 416 28.38 -5.49 -25.20
CA GLU A 416 29.20 -5.48 -26.39
C GLU A 416 30.35 -4.48 -26.13
N HIS A 417 31.44 -4.99 -25.59
CA HIS A 417 32.73 -4.33 -25.76
C HIS A 417 33.07 -4.44 -27.23
N ALA A 418 32.70 -3.43 -28.01
CA ALA A 418 33.32 -3.17 -29.30
C ALA A 418 34.81 -2.90 -29.05
N VAL A 419 35.62 -3.82 -29.49
CA VAL A 419 37.08 -3.73 -29.59
C VAL A 419 37.45 -2.72 -30.65
#